data_b855087f742c27f6ac0087f972348b90
#
_entry.id   b855087f742c27f6ac0087f972348b90
#
_cell.length_a   1.000
_cell.length_b   1.000
_cell.length_c   1.000
_cell.angle_alpha   90.00
_cell.angle_beta   90.00
_cell.angle_gamma   90.00
#
_symmetry.space_group_name_H-M   'P 1'
#
loop_
_entity.id
_entity.type
_entity.pdbx_description
1 polymer ?
#
loop_
_entity_poly.entity_id
_entity_poly.type
_entity_poly.pdbx_seq_one_letter_code
_entity_poly.pdbx_strand_id
1 'polypeptide(L)'
;MLLGAALQVSNGYANTFINGFGAIEEYAGTFAVEHTNMLISLSQLSETLCILLIPFFLKKFGIKKVMLIAMLGWVFRFGFFAVGDPGMPGVLFFVLSMIVYGVAFDFFNISGSLFVDNEVPEAQRSSAQGLFMLMTNGLGASAGVIAAQEVVNYFTADQTNFAGWQTAWYVFAGYALVIALLFAVVFKEKKA
;
A
#
# COMPACT_ATOMS: atom_id res chain seq x y z
N MET A 1 9.63 5.79 6.89
CA MET A 1 8.59 6.63 7.50
C MET A 1 7.45 6.94 6.54
N LEU A 2 7.67 7.70 5.46
CA LEU A 2 6.58 8.11 4.55
C LEU A 2 5.78 6.93 3.97
N LEU A 3 6.40 5.82 3.62
CA LEU A 3 5.70 4.65 3.08
C LEU A 3 4.88 3.88 4.15
N GLY A 4 5.22 4.00 5.43
CA GLY A 4 4.41 3.44 6.50
C GLY A 4 3.00 4.03 6.57
N ALA A 5 2.84 5.29 6.14
CA ALA A 5 1.52 5.90 5.97
C ALA A 5 0.66 5.17 4.93
N ALA A 6 1.23 4.80 3.77
CA ALA A 6 0.50 4.11 2.71
C ALA A 6 -0.09 2.76 3.18
N LEU A 7 0.67 2.01 3.98
CA LEU A 7 0.20 0.75 4.58
C LEU A 7 -1.05 0.98 5.44
N GLN A 8 -1.00 1.96 6.33
CA GLN A 8 -2.10 2.22 7.26
C GLN A 8 -3.33 2.80 6.58
N VAL A 9 -3.16 3.66 5.57
CA VAL A 9 -4.25 4.12 4.71
C VAL A 9 -4.96 2.93 4.08
N SER A 10 -4.21 2.02 3.49
CA SER A 10 -4.77 0.83 2.87
C SER A 10 -5.53 -0.05 3.87
N ASN A 11 -4.92 -0.37 5.01
CA ASN A 11 -5.51 -1.28 6.00
C ASN A 11 -6.69 -0.65 6.75
N GLY A 12 -6.65 0.66 6.99
CA GLY A 12 -7.70 1.37 7.72
C GLY A 12 -8.95 1.64 6.89
N TYR A 13 -8.79 1.91 5.61
CA TYR A 13 -9.92 2.40 4.80
C TYR A 13 -10.44 1.45 3.72
N ALA A 14 -9.67 0.43 3.31
CA ALA A 14 -10.12 -0.47 2.24
C ALA A 14 -11.43 -1.20 2.59
N ASN A 15 -11.55 -1.70 3.81
CA ASN A 15 -12.76 -2.39 4.27
C ASN A 15 -13.97 -1.43 4.33
N THR A 16 -13.79 -0.27 4.98
CA THR A 16 -14.83 0.76 5.11
C THR A 16 -15.31 1.24 3.74
N PHE A 17 -14.38 1.46 2.81
CA PHE A 17 -14.68 1.87 1.45
C PHE A 17 -15.53 0.85 0.70
N ILE A 18 -15.11 -0.43 0.66
CA ILE A 18 -15.85 -1.48 -0.06
C ILE A 18 -17.22 -1.72 0.58
N ASN A 19 -17.30 -1.81 1.90
CA ASN A 19 -18.57 -2.00 2.61
C ASN A 19 -19.52 -0.81 2.44
N GLY A 20 -18.99 0.40 2.30
CA GLY A 20 -19.77 1.60 2.08
C GLY A 20 -20.67 1.52 0.84
N PHE A 21 -20.26 0.76 -0.20
CA PHE A 21 -21.10 0.52 -1.38
C PHE A 21 -22.40 -0.24 -1.06
N GLY A 22 -22.49 -0.90 0.10
CA GLY A 22 -23.72 -1.55 0.54
C GLY A 22 -24.89 -0.58 0.79
N ALA A 23 -24.61 0.72 0.94
CA ALA A 23 -25.64 1.76 1.04
C ALA A 23 -26.29 2.10 -0.32
N ILE A 24 -25.71 1.65 -1.43
CA ILE A 24 -26.26 1.82 -2.78
C ILE A 24 -27.01 0.56 -3.19
N GLU A 25 -28.30 0.70 -3.52
CA GLU A 25 -29.16 -0.43 -3.87
C GLU A 25 -28.60 -1.30 -5.00
N GLU A 26 -27.96 -0.66 -5.99
CA GLU A 26 -27.31 -1.33 -7.13
C GLU A 26 -26.18 -2.29 -6.71
N TYR A 27 -25.45 -1.97 -5.64
CA TYR A 27 -24.26 -2.72 -5.22
C TYR A 27 -24.45 -3.56 -3.96
N ALA A 28 -25.55 -3.36 -3.22
CA ALA A 28 -25.79 -3.99 -1.91
C ALA A 28 -25.70 -5.53 -1.94
N GLY A 29 -26.16 -6.18 -3.02
CA GLY A 29 -26.12 -7.63 -3.20
C GLY A 29 -24.92 -8.15 -3.98
N THR A 30 -23.89 -7.33 -4.25
CA THR A 30 -22.71 -7.78 -4.98
C THR A 30 -21.76 -8.59 -4.11
N PHE A 31 -21.05 -9.54 -4.71
CA PHE A 31 -20.07 -10.39 -4.02
C PHE A 31 -19.03 -9.58 -3.23
N ALA A 32 -18.56 -8.48 -3.80
CA ALA A 32 -17.53 -7.65 -3.17
C ALA A 32 -18.02 -7.00 -1.86
N VAL A 33 -19.29 -6.61 -1.80
CA VAL A 33 -19.91 -6.00 -0.62
C VAL A 33 -20.28 -7.07 0.41
N GLU A 34 -20.93 -8.15 0.00
CA GLU A 34 -21.35 -9.24 0.91
C GLU A 34 -20.15 -9.99 1.51
N HIS A 35 -19.05 -10.09 0.75
CA HIS A 35 -17.86 -10.84 1.12
C HIS A 35 -16.59 -10.00 1.15
N THR A 36 -16.68 -8.74 1.61
CA THR A 36 -15.55 -7.79 1.64
C THR A 36 -14.32 -8.37 2.32
N ASN A 37 -14.47 -9.05 3.45
CA ASN A 37 -13.34 -9.65 4.17
C ASN A 37 -12.68 -10.78 3.37
N MET A 38 -13.45 -11.55 2.61
CA MET A 38 -12.92 -12.58 1.72
C MET A 38 -12.13 -11.95 0.58
N LEU A 39 -12.64 -10.87 -0.01
CA LEU A 39 -11.93 -10.11 -1.03
C LEU A 39 -10.61 -9.55 -0.48
N ILE A 40 -10.62 -8.93 0.70
CA ILE A 40 -9.42 -8.39 1.35
C ILE A 40 -8.40 -9.51 1.67
N SER A 41 -8.85 -10.71 2.02
CA SER A 41 -7.95 -11.84 2.30
C SER A 41 -7.07 -12.24 1.10
N LEU A 42 -7.47 -11.90 -0.13
CA LEU A 42 -6.62 -12.05 -1.31
C LEU A 42 -5.30 -11.28 -1.18
N SER A 43 -5.29 -10.17 -0.43
CA SER A 43 -4.05 -9.43 -0.15
C SER A 43 -3.05 -10.29 0.63
N GLN A 44 -3.51 -11.05 1.62
CA GLN A 44 -2.67 -11.93 2.44
C GLN A 44 -2.15 -13.12 1.63
N LEU A 45 -2.97 -13.64 0.72
CA LEU A 45 -2.52 -14.67 -0.22
C LEU A 45 -1.46 -14.12 -1.16
N SER A 46 -1.65 -12.90 -1.66
CA SER A 46 -0.67 -12.19 -2.49
C SER A 46 0.65 -11.98 -1.75
N GLU A 47 0.63 -11.54 -0.48
CA GLU A 47 1.84 -11.41 0.35
C GLU A 47 2.62 -12.71 0.40
N THR A 48 1.95 -13.82 0.71
CA THR A 48 2.60 -15.13 0.79
C THR A 48 3.30 -15.51 -0.51
N LEU A 49 2.68 -15.27 -1.65
CA LEU A 49 3.27 -15.56 -2.97
C LEU A 49 4.39 -14.57 -3.31
N CYS A 50 4.23 -13.30 -2.99
CA CYS A 50 5.21 -12.25 -3.26
C CYS A 50 6.51 -12.45 -2.48
N ILE A 51 6.44 -12.87 -1.21
CA ILE A 51 7.64 -13.20 -0.41
C ILE A 51 8.52 -14.22 -1.12
N LEU A 52 7.94 -15.24 -1.75
CA LEU A 52 8.68 -16.25 -2.49
C LEU A 52 9.40 -15.70 -3.74
N LEU A 53 8.88 -14.62 -4.31
CA LEU A 53 9.43 -13.99 -5.51
C LEU A 53 10.55 -12.99 -5.19
N ILE A 54 10.64 -12.46 -3.97
CA ILE A 54 11.61 -11.43 -3.58
C ILE A 54 13.07 -11.82 -3.89
N PRO A 55 13.57 -13.01 -3.57
CA PRO A 55 14.95 -13.38 -3.88
C PRO A 55 15.28 -13.31 -5.38
N PHE A 56 14.33 -13.70 -6.23
CA PHE A 56 14.47 -13.61 -7.68
C PHE A 56 14.55 -12.14 -8.14
N PHE A 57 13.67 -11.29 -7.64
CA PHE A 57 13.65 -9.87 -8.00
C PHE A 57 14.89 -9.13 -7.50
N LEU A 58 15.32 -9.40 -6.26
CA LEU A 58 16.55 -8.81 -5.70
C LEU A 58 17.78 -9.19 -6.50
N LYS A 59 17.92 -10.46 -6.87
CA LYS A 59 19.04 -10.95 -7.70
C LYS A 59 19.04 -10.31 -9.08
N LYS A 60 17.87 -10.09 -9.68
CA LYS A 60 17.75 -9.58 -11.05
C LYS A 60 17.84 -8.06 -11.15
N PHE A 61 17.26 -7.34 -10.21
CA PHE A 61 17.05 -5.90 -10.30
C PHE A 61 17.83 -5.09 -9.26
N GLY A 62 18.27 -5.71 -8.16
CA GLY A 62 18.91 -5.04 -7.02
C GLY A 62 17.90 -4.36 -6.09
N ILE A 63 18.37 -3.95 -4.92
CA ILE A 63 17.52 -3.42 -3.82
C ILE A 63 16.76 -2.16 -4.25
N LYS A 64 17.43 -1.19 -4.86
CA LYS A 64 16.83 0.09 -5.26
C LYS A 64 15.61 -0.10 -6.18
N LYS A 65 15.77 -0.93 -7.23
CA LYS A 65 14.69 -1.13 -8.20
C LYS A 65 13.54 -1.92 -7.60
N VAL A 66 13.82 -2.89 -6.71
CA VAL A 66 12.79 -3.66 -6.02
C VAL A 66 11.99 -2.75 -5.08
N MET A 67 12.64 -1.84 -4.35
CA MET A 67 11.94 -0.83 -3.54
C MET A 67 11.10 0.13 -4.40
N LEU A 68 11.60 0.53 -5.58
CA LEU A 68 10.81 1.36 -6.51
C LEU A 68 9.58 0.62 -7.06
N ILE A 69 9.72 -0.67 -7.40
CA ILE A 69 8.60 -1.51 -7.81
C ILE A 69 7.54 -1.57 -6.70
N ALA A 70 7.97 -1.71 -5.45
CA ALA A 70 7.06 -1.70 -4.30
C ALA A 70 6.32 -0.36 -4.16
N MET A 71 7.03 0.76 -4.32
CA MET A 71 6.41 2.09 -4.27
C MET A 71 5.39 2.31 -5.38
N LEU A 72 5.69 1.86 -6.61
CA LEU A 72 4.73 1.87 -7.71
C LEU A 72 3.56 0.92 -7.43
N GLY A 73 3.79 -0.17 -6.72
CA GLY A 73 2.73 -1.05 -6.23
C GLY A 73 1.69 -0.28 -5.40
N TRP A 74 2.11 0.62 -4.50
CA TRP A 74 1.19 1.49 -3.75
C TRP A 74 0.41 2.46 -4.64
N VAL A 75 1.06 3.03 -5.67
CA VAL A 75 0.38 3.89 -6.65
C VAL A 75 -0.73 3.13 -7.37
N PHE A 76 -0.43 1.93 -7.87
CA PHE A 76 -1.42 1.09 -8.54
C PHE A 76 -2.52 0.63 -7.59
N ARG A 77 -2.17 0.22 -6.36
CA ARG A 77 -3.17 -0.20 -5.37
C ARG A 77 -4.22 0.86 -5.13
N PHE A 78 -3.79 2.09 -4.84
CA PHE A 78 -4.71 3.20 -4.61
C PHE A 78 -5.42 3.64 -5.89
N GLY A 79 -4.73 3.63 -7.04
CA GLY A 79 -5.34 3.90 -8.33
C GLY A 79 -6.45 2.90 -8.67
N PHE A 80 -6.26 1.62 -8.40
CA PHE A 80 -7.29 0.60 -8.60
C PHE A 80 -8.48 0.78 -7.67
N PHE A 81 -8.29 1.20 -6.42
CA PHE A 81 -9.40 1.57 -5.57
C PHE A 81 -10.15 2.80 -6.09
N ALA A 82 -9.44 3.78 -6.66
CA ALA A 82 -10.05 5.00 -7.19
C ALA A 82 -10.95 4.73 -8.40
N VAL A 83 -10.61 3.75 -9.25
CA VAL A 83 -11.39 3.44 -10.48
C VAL A 83 -12.31 2.24 -10.33
N GLY A 84 -12.15 1.44 -9.26
CA GLY A 84 -12.93 0.22 -9.02
C GLY A 84 -14.29 0.53 -8.38
N ASP A 85 -15.22 -0.36 -8.65
CA ASP A 85 -16.53 -0.44 -8.01
C ASP A 85 -16.91 -1.92 -7.81
N PRO A 86 -17.95 -2.25 -7.02
CA PRO A 86 -18.36 -3.63 -6.78
C PRO A 86 -19.02 -4.33 -7.97
N GLY A 87 -19.42 -3.58 -9.00
CA GLY A 87 -20.04 -4.11 -10.22
C GLY A 87 -19.01 -4.69 -11.20
N MET A 88 -19.49 -5.40 -12.22
CA MET A 88 -18.64 -5.85 -13.31
C MET A 88 -18.56 -4.78 -14.41
N PRO A 89 -17.38 -4.41 -14.92
CA PRO A 89 -16.05 -4.99 -14.66
C PRO A 89 -15.26 -4.33 -13.48
N GLY A 90 -15.84 -3.38 -12.76
CA GLY A 90 -15.17 -2.58 -11.71
C GLY A 90 -14.55 -3.42 -10.60
N VAL A 91 -15.18 -4.51 -10.19
CA VAL A 91 -14.67 -5.42 -9.16
C VAL A 91 -13.29 -6.02 -9.51
N LEU A 92 -12.95 -6.13 -10.79
CA LEU A 92 -11.63 -6.60 -11.21
C LEU A 92 -10.52 -5.66 -10.74
N PHE A 93 -10.77 -4.36 -10.64
CA PHE A 93 -9.81 -3.41 -10.10
C PHE A 93 -9.61 -3.61 -8.60
N PHE A 94 -10.65 -3.97 -7.85
CA PHE A 94 -10.49 -4.36 -6.44
C PHE A 94 -9.62 -5.61 -6.32
N VAL A 95 -9.86 -6.64 -7.12
CA VAL A 95 -9.03 -7.86 -7.13
C VAL A 95 -7.57 -7.51 -7.49
N LEU A 96 -7.33 -6.70 -8.52
CA LEU A 96 -6.00 -6.24 -8.90
C LEU A 96 -5.32 -5.45 -7.77
N SER A 97 -6.08 -4.59 -7.07
CA SER A 97 -5.60 -3.87 -5.89
C SER A 97 -5.13 -4.85 -4.80
N MET A 98 -5.88 -5.93 -4.54
CA MET A 98 -5.50 -6.94 -3.55
C MET A 98 -4.24 -7.71 -3.97
N ILE A 99 -4.12 -8.06 -5.25
CA ILE A 99 -2.94 -8.78 -5.78
C ILE A 99 -1.68 -7.90 -5.69
N VAL A 100 -1.77 -6.64 -6.04
CA VAL A 100 -0.62 -5.71 -6.03
C VAL A 100 -0.14 -5.41 -4.61
N TYR A 101 -0.97 -5.63 -3.59
CA TYR A 101 -0.61 -5.36 -2.19
C TYR A 101 0.62 -6.11 -1.71
N GLY A 102 0.76 -7.39 -2.02
CA GLY A 102 1.95 -8.17 -1.65
C GLY A 102 3.24 -7.58 -2.24
N VAL A 103 3.20 -7.15 -3.50
CA VAL A 103 4.34 -6.43 -4.12
C VAL A 103 4.61 -5.11 -3.40
N ALA A 104 3.56 -4.34 -3.11
CA ALA A 104 3.69 -3.02 -2.51
C ALA A 104 4.27 -3.08 -1.09
N PHE A 105 3.84 -4.05 -0.29
CA PHE A 105 4.23 -4.18 1.12
C PHE A 105 5.53 -4.94 1.30
N ASP A 106 5.58 -6.20 0.85
CA ASP A 106 6.71 -7.10 1.15
C ASP A 106 7.99 -6.70 0.44
N PHE A 107 7.90 -6.28 -0.82
CA PHE A 107 9.09 -5.87 -1.57
C PHE A 107 9.76 -4.67 -0.91
N PHE A 108 8.99 -3.74 -0.36
CA PHE A 108 9.57 -2.60 0.36
C PHE A 108 10.17 -3.01 1.70
N ASN A 109 9.42 -3.73 2.53
CA ASN A 109 9.86 -4.04 3.90
C ASN A 109 11.09 -4.95 3.90
N ILE A 110 11.07 -6.03 3.09
CA ILE A 110 12.19 -6.98 3.05
C ILE A 110 13.42 -6.35 2.39
N SER A 111 13.24 -5.62 1.27
CA SER A 111 14.38 -4.94 0.63
C SER A 111 14.95 -3.82 1.50
N GLY A 112 14.10 -3.09 2.22
CA GLY A 112 14.52 -2.06 3.15
C GLY A 112 15.29 -2.62 4.35
N SER A 113 14.81 -3.72 4.90
CA SER A 113 15.50 -4.46 5.97
C SER A 113 16.88 -4.96 5.51
N LEU A 114 16.96 -5.58 4.34
CA LEU A 114 18.23 -6.02 3.76
C LEU A 114 19.18 -4.85 3.46
N PHE A 115 18.64 -3.72 3.00
CA PHE A 115 19.45 -2.53 2.81
C PHE A 115 20.07 -2.05 4.14
N VAL A 116 19.27 -1.98 5.20
CA VAL A 116 19.76 -1.60 6.53
C VAL A 116 20.86 -2.57 7.02
N ASP A 117 20.66 -3.86 6.88
CA ASP A 117 21.65 -4.87 7.29
C ASP A 117 22.97 -4.75 6.52
N ASN A 118 22.91 -4.34 5.25
CA ASN A 118 24.11 -4.19 4.42
C ASN A 118 24.89 -2.89 4.70
N GLU A 119 24.21 -1.84 5.20
CA GLU A 119 24.82 -0.53 5.42
C GLU A 119 25.40 -0.35 6.83
N VAL A 120 25.05 -1.21 7.79
CA VAL A 120 25.51 -1.07 9.20
C VAL A 120 26.39 -2.23 9.66
N PRO A 121 27.35 -1.98 10.56
CA PRO A 121 28.16 -3.03 11.19
C PRO A 121 27.26 -4.03 11.94
N GLU A 122 27.71 -5.30 11.99
CA GLU A 122 26.96 -6.40 12.62
C GLU A 122 26.49 -6.09 14.04
N ALA A 123 27.32 -5.46 14.86
CA ALA A 123 27.00 -5.09 16.23
C ALA A 123 25.85 -4.08 16.36
N GLN A 124 25.50 -3.37 15.29
CA GLN A 124 24.46 -2.33 15.27
C GLN A 124 23.19 -2.75 14.50
N ARG A 125 23.19 -3.91 13.82
CA ARG A 125 22.07 -4.34 12.97
C ARG A 125 20.75 -4.38 13.71
N SER A 126 20.71 -4.97 14.90
CA SER A 126 19.46 -5.06 15.68
C SER A 126 18.88 -3.69 16.02
N SER A 127 19.73 -2.74 16.43
CA SER A 127 19.28 -1.36 16.73
C SER A 127 18.82 -0.61 15.49
N ALA A 128 19.51 -0.80 14.35
CA ALA A 128 19.15 -0.18 13.09
C ALA A 128 17.83 -0.76 12.54
N GLN A 129 17.61 -2.08 12.65
CA GLN A 129 16.34 -2.70 12.31
C GLN A 129 15.19 -2.21 13.20
N GLY A 130 15.43 -2.09 14.52
CA GLY A 130 14.47 -1.50 15.45
C GLY A 130 14.10 -0.05 15.07
N LEU A 131 15.09 0.75 14.71
CA LEU A 131 14.87 2.12 14.22
C LEU A 131 14.10 2.15 12.90
N PHE A 132 14.46 1.28 11.95
CA PHE A 132 13.74 1.15 10.67
C PHE A 132 12.26 0.82 10.89
N MET A 133 11.95 -0.15 11.75
CA MET A 133 10.59 -0.53 12.11
C MET A 133 9.85 0.59 12.86
N LEU A 134 10.50 1.27 13.81
CA LEU A 134 9.93 2.41 14.53
C LEU A 134 9.56 3.54 13.56
N MET A 135 10.45 3.86 12.62
CA MET A 135 10.23 4.94 11.65
C MET A 135 9.15 4.59 10.61
N THR A 136 9.04 3.32 10.21
CA THR A 136 8.05 2.89 9.21
C THR A 136 6.70 2.56 9.85
N ASN A 137 6.67 1.57 10.74
CA ASN A 137 5.44 1.00 11.28
C ASN A 137 4.98 1.71 12.59
N GLY A 138 5.85 2.48 13.22
CA GLY A 138 5.51 3.33 14.35
C GLY A 138 5.15 4.75 13.90
N LEU A 139 6.14 5.64 13.84
CA LEU A 139 5.92 7.07 13.57
C LEU A 139 5.28 7.32 12.20
N GLY A 140 5.75 6.62 11.17
CA GLY A 140 5.20 6.78 9.82
C GLY A 140 3.75 6.33 9.72
N ALA A 141 3.43 5.21 10.34
CA ALA A 141 2.07 4.69 10.40
C ALA A 141 1.14 5.64 11.17
N SER A 142 1.54 6.09 12.37
CA SER A 142 0.72 6.98 13.21
C SER A 142 0.45 8.32 12.54
N ALA A 143 1.49 8.97 11.99
CA ALA A 143 1.32 10.21 11.24
C ALA A 143 0.46 10.02 10.00
N GLY A 144 0.62 8.86 9.32
CA GLY A 144 -0.15 8.50 8.16
C GLY A 144 -1.64 8.34 8.42
N VAL A 145 -2.01 7.68 9.52
CA VAL A 145 -3.42 7.52 9.94
C VAL A 145 -4.07 8.88 10.19
N ILE A 146 -3.39 9.76 10.92
CA ILE A 146 -3.91 11.11 11.22
C ILE A 146 -4.12 11.90 9.92
N ALA A 147 -3.09 11.96 9.06
CA ALA A 147 -3.19 12.68 7.79
C ALA A 147 -4.26 12.08 6.86
N ALA A 148 -4.37 10.75 6.80
CA ALA A 148 -5.37 10.07 6.00
C ALA A 148 -6.79 10.35 6.49
N GLN A 149 -7.00 10.41 7.81
CA GLN A 149 -8.30 10.76 8.38
C GLN A 149 -8.75 12.15 7.95
N GLU A 150 -7.84 13.14 7.94
CA GLU A 150 -8.16 14.50 7.47
C GLU A 150 -8.50 14.51 5.98
N VAL A 151 -7.76 13.78 5.13
CA VAL A 151 -8.07 13.65 3.70
C VAL A 151 -9.45 13.02 3.50
N VAL A 152 -9.74 11.92 4.18
CA VAL A 152 -11.04 11.24 4.09
C VAL A 152 -12.15 12.17 4.58
N ASN A 153 -12.01 12.80 5.74
CA ASN A 153 -13.01 13.72 6.28
C ASN A 153 -13.30 14.91 5.34
N TYR A 154 -12.26 15.42 4.68
CA TYR A 154 -12.39 16.54 3.75
C TYR A 154 -13.18 16.19 2.49
N PHE A 155 -12.92 15.03 1.90
CA PHE A 155 -13.56 14.62 0.65
C PHE A 155 -14.83 13.79 0.85
N THR A 156 -14.97 13.12 2.00
CA THR A 156 -16.14 12.30 2.33
C THR A 156 -16.80 12.85 3.59
N ALA A 157 -17.43 14.02 3.49
CA ALA A 157 -18.21 14.60 4.59
C ALA A 157 -19.33 13.63 5.06
N ASP A 158 -19.80 12.79 4.15
CA ASP A 158 -20.60 11.59 4.39
C ASP A 158 -19.81 10.39 3.83
N GLN A 159 -19.58 9.37 4.64
CA GLN A 159 -18.81 8.16 4.23
C GLN A 159 -19.48 7.40 3.07
N THR A 160 -20.74 7.68 2.77
CA THR A 160 -21.48 7.17 1.61
C THR A 160 -21.21 7.96 0.32
N ASN A 161 -20.42 9.02 0.37
CA ASN A 161 -20.07 9.83 -0.81
C ASN A 161 -18.95 9.17 -1.64
N PHE A 162 -19.33 8.36 -2.62
CA PHE A 162 -18.36 7.62 -3.46
C PHE A 162 -17.48 8.50 -4.33
N ALA A 163 -17.99 9.61 -4.85
CA ALA A 163 -17.18 10.57 -5.60
C ALA A 163 -16.06 11.17 -4.72
N GLY A 164 -16.37 11.43 -3.45
CA GLY A 164 -15.39 11.84 -2.46
C GLY A 164 -14.35 10.76 -2.19
N TRP A 165 -14.77 9.49 -2.04
CA TRP A 165 -13.86 8.37 -1.87
C TRP A 165 -12.91 8.18 -3.06
N GLN A 166 -13.41 8.27 -4.30
CA GLN A 166 -12.56 8.21 -5.49
C GLN A 166 -11.48 9.29 -5.44
N THR A 167 -11.86 10.53 -5.10
CA THR A 167 -10.92 11.65 -4.98
C THR A 167 -9.88 11.39 -3.89
N ALA A 168 -10.29 10.88 -2.72
CA ALA A 168 -9.38 10.52 -1.64
C ALA A 168 -8.37 9.46 -2.09
N TRP A 169 -8.81 8.42 -2.80
CA TRP A 169 -7.91 7.39 -3.33
C TRP A 169 -6.93 7.94 -4.37
N TYR A 170 -7.34 8.87 -5.24
CA TYR A 170 -6.42 9.55 -6.15
C TYR A 170 -5.39 10.41 -5.40
N VAL A 171 -5.78 11.08 -4.31
CA VAL A 171 -4.83 11.81 -3.46
C VAL A 171 -3.79 10.85 -2.85
N PHE A 172 -4.22 9.69 -2.34
CA PHE A 172 -3.30 8.69 -1.82
C PHE A 172 -2.38 8.09 -2.90
N ALA A 173 -2.89 7.86 -4.11
CA ALA A 173 -2.08 7.43 -5.25
C ALA A 173 -1.05 8.49 -5.64
N GLY A 174 -1.44 9.76 -5.68
CA GLY A 174 -0.55 10.91 -5.92
C GLY A 174 0.54 11.03 -4.85
N TYR A 175 0.18 10.87 -3.58
CA TYR A 175 1.14 10.84 -2.47
C TYR A 175 2.19 9.72 -2.66
N ALA A 176 1.74 8.49 -2.96
CA ALA A 176 2.64 7.36 -3.20
C ALA A 176 3.55 7.61 -4.41
N LEU A 177 3.02 8.22 -5.48
CA LEU A 177 3.80 8.58 -6.67
C LEU A 177 4.89 9.61 -6.36
N VAL A 178 4.56 10.66 -5.61
CA VAL A 178 5.54 11.67 -5.19
C VAL A 178 6.68 11.03 -4.39
N ILE A 179 6.35 10.12 -3.46
CA ILE A 179 7.38 9.41 -2.69
C ILE A 179 8.25 8.54 -3.61
N ALA A 180 7.66 7.82 -4.56
CA ALA A 180 8.40 7.00 -5.51
C ALA A 180 9.37 7.84 -6.36
N LEU A 181 8.94 9.00 -6.84
CA LEU A 181 9.77 9.93 -7.61
C LEU A 181 10.90 10.52 -6.75
N LEU A 182 10.61 10.97 -5.54
CA LEU A 182 11.62 11.46 -4.60
C LEU A 182 12.66 10.39 -4.29
N PHE A 183 12.21 9.16 -4.01
CA PHE A 183 13.11 8.04 -3.77
C PHE A 183 13.99 7.73 -4.98
N ALA A 184 13.44 7.73 -6.17
CA ALA A 184 14.19 7.46 -7.40
C ALA A 184 15.37 8.45 -7.60
N VAL A 185 15.15 9.72 -7.22
CA VAL A 185 16.17 10.80 -7.36
C VAL A 185 17.16 10.77 -6.19
N VAL A 186 16.67 10.68 -4.97
CA VAL A 186 17.49 10.85 -3.75
C VAL A 186 18.26 9.59 -3.39
N PHE A 187 17.65 8.42 -3.55
CA PHE A 187 18.27 7.17 -3.13
C PHE A 187 19.35 6.73 -4.12
N LYS A 188 20.58 6.65 -3.63
CA LYS A 188 21.75 6.17 -4.39
C LYS A 188 22.19 4.83 -3.79
N GLU A 189 22.09 3.76 -4.56
CA GLU A 189 22.66 2.46 -4.22
C GLU A 189 24.16 2.51 -4.49
N LYS A 190 24.98 2.16 -3.50
CA LYS A 190 26.42 1.96 -3.74
C LYS A 190 26.55 0.74 -4.65
N LYS A 191 27.17 0.92 -5.81
CA LYS A 191 27.53 -0.22 -6.65
C LYS A 191 28.56 -1.07 -5.89
N ALA A 192 28.20 -2.33 -5.62
CA ALA A 192 29.11 -3.33 -5.13
C ALA A 192 30.17 -3.66 -6.19
#